data_edd80dda1130d0e6aa8c140af6917565
#
_entry.id   edd80dda1130d0e6aa8c140af6917565
#
_cell.length_a   1.000
_cell.length_b   1.000
_cell.length_c   1.000
_cell.angle_alpha   90.00
_cell.angle_beta   90.00
_cell.angle_gamma   90.00
#
_symmetry.space_group_name_H-M   'P 1'
#
loop_
_entity.id
_entity.type
_entity.pdbx_description
1 polymer ?
#
loop_
_entity_poly.entity_id
_entity_poly.type
_entity_poly.pdbx_seq_one_letter_code
_entity_poly.pdbx_strand_id
1 'polypeptide(L)'
;MIKRVTPRKIERIVESTQRQVAEKLVELRESNGLTQLQLSELAGIDRKTINRIENGHFSPSVDTLTRLALALQVSVGDLVGS
;
A
#
# COMPACT_ATOMS: atom_id res chain seq x y z
N MET A 1 28.33 -11.30 1.56
CA MET A 1 28.32 -9.82 1.48
C MET A 1 27.33 -9.40 0.42
N ILE A 2 26.48 -8.40 0.74
CA ILE A 2 25.49 -7.91 -0.19
C ILE A 2 26.11 -6.81 -1.06
N LYS A 3 26.02 -6.98 -2.38
CA LYS A 3 26.44 -5.95 -3.29
C LYS A 3 25.50 -4.75 -3.22
N ARG A 4 26.06 -3.56 -3.29
CA ARG A 4 25.26 -2.35 -3.39
C ARG A 4 24.58 -2.29 -4.76
N VAL A 5 23.32 -1.95 -4.75
CA VAL A 5 22.58 -1.75 -6.00
C VAL A 5 22.80 -0.33 -6.49
N THR A 6 22.66 -0.13 -7.79
CA THR A 6 22.76 1.20 -8.40
C THR A 6 21.52 2.03 -8.05
N PRO A 7 21.63 3.38 -8.07
CA PRO A 7 20.46 4.23 -7.85
C PRO A 7 19.30 3.93 -8.80
N ARG A 8 19.59 3.64 -10.08
CA ARG A 8 18.56 3.29 -11.06
C ARG A 8 17.84 2.00 -10.66
N LYS A 9 18.58 1.01 -10.16
CA LYS A 9 17.99 -0.25 -9.72
C LYS A 9 17.15 -0.05 -8.47
N ILE A 10 17.60 0.78 -7.55
CA ILE A 10 16.81 1.14 -6.36
C ILE A 10 15.48 1.74 -6.77
N GLU A 11 15.47 2.68 -7.71
CA GLU A 11 14.25 3.33 -8.19
C GLU A 11 13.28 2.32 -8.78
N ARG A 12 13.78 1.37 -9.59
CA ARG A 12 12.93 0.33 -10.17
C ARG A 12 12.34 -0.59 -9.12
N ILE A 13 13.11 -0.91 -8.08
CA ILE A 13 12.60 -1.74 -6.98
C ILE A 13 11.53 -0.99 -6.18
N VAL A 14 11.76 0.31 -5.92
CA VAL A 14 10.75 1.15 -5.25
C VAL A 14 9.45 1.16 -6.04
N GLU A 15 9.52 1.39 -7.35
CA GLU A 15 8.33 1.41 -8.20
C GLU A 15 7.62 0.05 -8.20
N SER A 16 8.39 -1.03 -8.25
CA SER A 16 7.85 -2.39 -8.21
C SER A 16 7.13 -2.64 -6.89
N THR A 17 7.72 -2.22 -5.77
CA THR A 17 7.12 -2.36 -4.45
C THR A 17 5.85 -1.54 -4.34
N GLN A 18 5.85 -0.31 -4.87
CA GLN A 18 4.65 0.53 -4.91
C GLN A 18 3.51 -0.15 -5.65
N ARG A 19 3.79 -0.78 -6.78
CA ARG A 19 2.77 -1.51 -7.54
C ARG A 19 2.26 -2.72 -6.77
N GLN A 20 3.14 -3.46 -6.10
CA GLN A 20 2.72 -4.60 -5.27
C GLN A 20 1.78 -4.16 -4.14
N VAL A 21 2.11 -3.07 -3.47
CA VAL A 21 1.27 -2.52 -2.41
C VAL A 21 -0.08 -2.08 -2.99
N ALA A 22 -0.06 -1.42 -4.14
CA ALA A 22 -1.27 -0.96 -4.81
C ALA A 22 -2.22 -2.13 -5.13
N GLU A 23 -1.68 -3.17 -5.75
CA GLU A 23 -2.46 -4.35 -6.13
C GLU A 23 -3.01 -5.07 -4.91
N LYS A 24 -2.20 -5.21 -3.86
CA LYS A 24 -2.61 -5.88 -2.64
C LYS A 24 -3.68 -5.10 -1.91
N LEU A 25 -3.56 -3.77 -1.89
CA LEU A 25 -4.55 -2.91 -1.26
C LEU A 25 -5.91 -3.05 -1.96
N VAL A 26 -5.92 -2.97 -3.29
CA VAL A 26 -7.15 -3.14 -4.07
C VAL A 26 -7.78 -4.51 -3.79
N GLU A 27 -6.96 -5.56 -3.84
CA GLU A 27 -7.42 -6.93 -3.60
C GLU A 27 -8.07 -7.06 -2.22
N LEU A 28 -7.40 -6.59 -1.17
CA LEU A 28 -7.91 -6.70 0.19
C LEU A 28 -9.14 -5.83 0.41
N ARG A 29 -9.15 -4.62 -0.17
CA ARG A 29 -10.31 -3.74 -0.08
C ARG A 29 -11.54 -4.37 -0.74
N GLU A 30 -11.38 -4.88 -1.96
CA GLU A 30 -12.48 -5.48 -2.71
C GLU A 30 -12.95 -6.78 -2.07
N SER A 31 -12.04 -7.60 -1.56
CA SER A 31 -12.42 -8.84 -0.88
C SER A 31 -13.17 -8.59 0.42
N ASN A 32 -13.01 -7.40 1.02
CA ASN A 32 -13.80 -6.98 2.18
C ASN A 32 -15.09 -6.24 1.78
N GLY A 33 -15.37 -6.12 0.49
CA GLY A 33 -16.57 -5.46 0.00
C GLY A 33 -16.59 -3.95 0.26
N LEU A 34 -15.43 -3.32 0.34
CA LEU A 34 -15.33 -1.90 0.69
C LEU A 34 -15.05 -1.04 -0.54
N THR A 35 -15.72 0.13 -0.59
CA THR A 35 -15.33 1.19 -1.52
C THR A 35 -14.11 1.92 -0.96
N GLN A 36 -13.44 2.73 -1.80
CA GLN A 36 -12.37 3.58 -1.31
C GLN A 36 -12.85 4.52 -0.20
N LEU A 37 -14.05 5.06 -0.34
CA LEU A 37 -14.62 5.95 0.68
C LEU A 37 -14.84 5.22 1.99
N GLN A 38 -15.42 4.03 1.95
CA GLN A 38 -15.66 3.24 3.15
C GLN A 38 -14.34 2.88 3.85
N LEU A 39 -13.32 2.48 3.09
CA LEU A 39 -12.01 2.20 3.65
C LEU A 39 -11.40 3.45 4.27
N SER A 40 -11.53 4.61 3.62
CA SER A 40 -11.02 5.87 4.16
C SER A 40 -11.64 6.20 5.52
N GLU A 41 -12.93 5.99 5.65
CA GLU A 41 -13.63 6.23 6.90
C GLU A 41 -13.18 5.27 8.00
N LEU A 42 -13.04 3.99 7.68
CA LEU A 42 -12.58 2.98 8.64
C LEU A 42 -11.14 3.21 9.09
N ALA A 43 -10.27 3.60 8.17
CA ALA A 43 -8.85 3.77 8.44
C ALA A 43 -8.51 5.16 9.00
N GLY A 44 -9.42 6.11 8.91
CA GLY A 44 -9.13 7.49 9.29
C GLY A 44 -8.12 8.14 8.35
N ILE A 45 -8.23 7.86 7.06
CA ILE A 45 -7.33 8.35 6.02
C ILE A 45 -8.17 9.04 4.95
N ASP A 46 -7.62 10.07 4.32
CA ASP A 46 -8.25 10.75 3.22
C ASP A 46 -8.40 9.79 2.01
N ARG A 47 -9.58 9.80 1.39
CA ARG A 47 -9.85 8.97 0.20
C ARG A 47 -8.84 9.23 -0.93
N LYS A 48 -8.40 10.48 -1.09
CA LYS A 48 -7.40 10.82 -2.11
C LYS A 48 -6.09 10.06 -1.89
N THR A 49 -5.70 9.87 -0.63
CA THR A 49 -4.49 9.13 -0.29
C THR A 49 -4.65 7.66 -0.69
N ILE A 50 -5.81 7.06 -0.40
CA ILE A 50 -6.08 5.68 -0.80
C ILE A 50 -6.02 5.55 -2.32
N ASN A 51 -6.65 6.49 -3.04
CA ASN A 51 -6.63 6.49 -4.50
C ASN A 51 -5.20 6.57 -5.04
N ARG A 52 -4.36 7.44 -4.47
CA ARG A 52 -2.96 7.56 -4.88
C ARG A 52 -2.18 6.27 -4.66
N ILE A 53 -2.40 5.60 -3.53
CA ILE A 53 -1.73 4.33 -3.25
C ILE A 53 -2.17 3.29 -4.28
N GLU A 54 -3.46 3.19 -4.55
CA GLU A 54 -4.01 2.21 -5.49
C GLU A 54 -3.57 2.47 -6.93
N ASN A 55 -3.19 3.70 -7.26
CA ASN A 55 -2.63 4.02 -8.57
C ASN A 55 -1.18 3.55 -8.76
N GLY A 56 -0.50 3.15 -7.68
CA GLY A 56 0.81 2.51 -7.78
C GLY A 56 2.01 3.44 -7.88
N HIS A 57 1.82 4.76 -7.71
CA HIS A 57 2.91 5.74 -7.82
C HIS A 57 3.16 6.50 -6.53
N PHE A 58 2.59 6.04 -5.44
CA PHE A 58 2.67 6.72 -4.16
C PHE A 58 3.30 5.81 -3.12
N SER A 59 4.17 6.38 -2.29
CA SER A 59 4.79 5.66 -1.17
C SER A 59 4.06 6.03 0.11
N PRO A 60 3.20 5.16 0.64
CA PRO A 60 2.51 5.47 1.88
C PRO A 60 3.47 5.47 3.07
N SER A 61 3.16 6.29 4.06
CA SER A 61 3.91 6.30 5.32
C SER A 61 3.61 5.04 6.12
N VAL A 62 4.45 4.76 7.10
CA VAL A 62 4.21 3.65 8.04
C VAL A 62 2.89 3.87 8.78
N ASP A 63 2.59 5.11 9.17
CA ASP A 63 1.31 5.45 9.81
C ASP A 63 0.13 5.05 8.92
N THR A 64 0.16 5.46 7.66
CA THR A 64 -0.90 5.14 6.71
C THR A 64 -1.04 3.64 6.51
N LEU A 65 0.08 2.92 6.32
CA LEU A 65 0.04 1.46 6.16
C LEU A 65 -0.55 0.77 7.38
N THR A 66 -0.20 1.24 8.57
CA THR A 66 -0.71 0.66 9.81
C THR A 66 -2.23 0.84 9.91
N ARG A 67 -2.72 2.05 9.59
CA ARG A 67 -4.15 2.35 9.62
C ARG A 67 -4.93 1.48 8.63
N LEU A 68 -4.39 1.32 7.42
CA LEU A 68 -5.01 0.47 6.40
C LEU A 68 -5.03 -1.00 6.84
N ALA A 69 -3.93 -1.49 7.37
CA ALA A 69 -3.84 -2.87 7.84
C ALA A 69 -4.87 -3.15 8.93
N LEU A 70 -4.99 -2.24 9.91
CA LEU A 70 -5.98 -2.38 10.98
C LEU A 70 -7.40 -2.36 10.44
N ALA A 71 -7.70 -1.46 9.51
CA ALA A 71 -9.03 -1.37 8.90
C ALA A 71 -9.39 -2.62 8.11
N LEU A 72 -8.40 -3.23 7.46
CA LEU A 72 -8.58 -4.44 6.65
C LEU A 72 -8.39 -5.73 7.46
N GLN A 73 -8.05 -5.61 8.74
CA GLN A 73 -7.83 -6.75 9.64
C GLN A 73 -6.70 -7.68 9.18
N VAL A 74 -5.64 -7.07 8.68
CA VAL A 74 -4.42 -7.78 8.24
C VAL A 74 -3.21 -7.12 8.90
N SER A 75 -2.04 -7.73 8.72
CA SER A 75 -0.79 -7.11 9.19
C SER A 75 -0.24 -6.15 8.14
N VAL A 76 0.64 -5.24 8.56
CA VAL A 76 1.37 -4.40 7.61
C VAL A 76 2.18 -5.28 6.64
N GLY A 77 2.73 -6.40 7.15
CA GLY A 77 3.44 -7.35 6.30
C GLY A 77 2.58 -7.89 5.17
N ASP A 78 1.28 -8.12 5.43
CA ASP A 78 0.36 -8.58 4.39
C ASP A 78 0.17 -7.54 3.28
N LEU A 79 0.30 -6.25 3.59
CA LEU A 79 0.18 -5.19 2.60
C LEU A 79 1.45 -5.01 1.78
N VAL A 80 2.62 -5.11 2.38
CA VAL A 80 3.90 -4.81 1.73
C VAL A 80 4.69 -6.04 1.36
N GLY A 81 4.38 -7.17 1.97
CA GLY A 81 5.06 -8.42 1.73
C GLY A 81 4.45 -9.21 0.60
N SER A 82 5.15 -10.18 0.20
CA SER A 82 4.69 -11.15 -0.78
C SER A 82 3.95 -12.29 -0.11
#